data_b63ef41ea4ff63a6c4f92483845380f0
#
_entry.id   b63ef41ea4ff63a6c4f92483845380f0
#
_cell.length_a   1.000
_cell.length_b   1.000
_cell.length_c   1.000
_cell.angle_alpha   90.00
_cell.angle_beta   90.00
_cell.angle_gamma   90.00
#
_symmetry.space_group_name_H-M   'P 1'
#
loop_
_entity.id
_entity.type
_entity.pdbx_description
1 polymer ?
#
loop_
_entity_poly.entity_id
_entity_poly.type
_entity_poly.pdbx_seq_one_letter_code
_entity_poly.pdbx_strand_id
1 'polypeptide(L)'
;VRRVDTGRAAARLIRMRITLIHALKHSIVPIEASFARLWPDARLMNLLDDSLSADLARDGGLTDAMTERFLRLGRYAAGTGSDAILFTCSAFGPCIEAVARAHAPMPVLKPNEAMIEQAVARGRKVGLLSTFPPTLVSMPPEFPPSIDLVPKLVEGAMAALDRGDRATHDRLVVEASRDLRECDLIALAQYSMAPVAAEVTEATGRPVLTTPDSAVQKLRKMLGVAPGQSGIHQRVVPADAETQNHRA
;
A
#
# COMPACT_ATOMS: atom_id res chain seq x y z
N VAL A 1 40.31 -42.09 12.66
CA VAL A 1 39.90 -40.65 12.77
C VAL A 1 38.80 -40.44 11.76
N ARG A 2 37.51 -40.44 12.21
CA ARG A 2 36.36 -40.10 11.34
C ARG A 2 36.26 -38.58 11.27
N ARG A 3 36.43 -38.00 10.09
CA ARG A 3 36.08 -36.60 9.83
C ARG A 3 34.56 -36.47 9.95
N VAL A 4 34.12 -35.67 10.93
CA VAL A 4 32.76 -35.21 11.01
C VAL A 4 32.59 -34.14 9.93
N ASP A 5 31.89 -34.53 8.85
CA ASP A 5 31.47 -33.61 7.80
C ASP A 5 30.33 -32.74 8.35
N THR A 6 30.71 -31.55 8.82
CA THR A 6 29.73 -30.52 9.22
C THR A 6 29.15 -29.95 7.93
N GLY A 7 28.10 -30.62 7.41
CA GLY A 7 27.32 -30.09 6.32
C GLY A 7 26.76 -28.71 6.71
N ARG A 8 27.37 -27.66 6.21
CA ARG A 8 26.80 -26.32 6.20
C ARG A 8 25.53 -26.39 5.38
N ALA A 9 24.38 -26.47 6.07
CA ALA A 9 23.12 -26.22 5.43
C ALA A 9 23.21 -24.86 4.75
N ALA A 10 23.15 -24.84 3.42
CA ALA A 10 23.15 -23.61 2.65
C ALA A 10 21.89 -22.84 3.04
N ALA A 11 22.05 -21.75 3.79
CA ALA A 11 20.96 -20.86 4.12
C ALA A 11 20.41 -20.29 2.80
N ARG A 12 19.24 -20.78 2.37
CA ARG A 12 18.56 -20.28 1.18
C ARG A 12 18.04 -18.88 1.52
N LEU A 13 18.62 -17.88 0.88
CA LEU A 13 18.16 -16.50 0.97
C LEU A 13 16.75 -16.41 0.36
N ILE A 14 15.72 -16.37 1.20
CA ILE A 14 14.33 -16.25 0.74
C ILE A 14 13.99 -14.77 0.73
N ARG A 15 13.71 -14.23 -0.47
CA ARG A 15 13.17 -12.87 -0.61
C ARG A 15 11.72 -12.86 -0.13
N MET A 16 11.34 -11.86 0.68
CA MET A 16 9.96 -11.67 1.13
C MET A 16 9.03 -11.48 -0.06
N ARG A 17 7.96 -12.26 -0.10
CA ARG A 17 6.93 -12.20 -1.15
C ARG A 17 5.78 -11.36 -0.67
N ILE A 18 5.52 -10.26 -1.35
CA ILE A 18 4.46 -9.31 -1.03
C ILE A 18 3.42 -9.36 -2.14
N THR A 19 2.18 -9.70 -1.79
CA THR A 19 1.08 -9.57 -2.75
C THR A 19 0.44 -8.20 -2.62
N LEU A 20 0.40 -7.50 -3.76
CA LEU A 20 -0.25 -6.20 -3.95
C LEU A 20 -1.62 -6.46 -4.58
N ILE A 21 -2.72 -6.06 -3.92
CA ILE A 21 -4.08 -6.25 -4.43
C ILE A 21 -4.63 -4.89 -4.83
N HIS A 22 -4.97 -4.75 -6.12
CA HIS A 22 -5.36 -3.51 -6.76
C HIS A 22 -6.83 -3.53 -7.18
N ALA A 23 -7.55 -2.44 -6.95
CA ALA A 23 -8.86 -2.16 -7.52
C ALA A 23 -8.80 -1.20 -8.71
N LEU A 24 -7.62 -0.60 -8.96
CA LEU A 24 -7.37 0.34 -10.05
C LEU A 24 -5.95 0.13 -10.61
N LYS A 25 -5.81 0.08 -11.93
CA LYS A 25 -4.50 -0.07 -12.60
C LYS A 25 -3.52 1.06 -12.30
N HIS A 26 -4.02 2.27 -12.00
CA HIS A 26 -3.20 3.45 -11.74
C HIS A 26 -2.39 3.37 -10.44
N SER A 27 -2.66 2.40 -9.56
CA SER A 27 -1.90 2.18 -8.32
C SER A 27 -0.66 1.30 -8.51
N ILE A 28 -0.57 0.54 -9.60
CA ILE A 28 0.49 -0.47 -9.80
C ILE A 28 1.86 0.20 -9.92
N VAL A 29 2.05 1.06 -10.90
CA VAL A 29 3.35 1.70 -11.16
C VAL A 29 3.86 2.50 -9.96
N PRO A 30 3.07 3.34 -9.28
CA PRO A 30 3.54 4.09 -8.12
C PRO A 30 4.00 3.21 -6.95
N ILE A 31 3.29 2.12 -6.65
CA ILE A 31 3.71 1.24 -5.54
C ILE A 31 4.97 0.46 -5.90
N GLU A 32 5.09 -0.04 -7.13
CA GLU A 32 6.30 -0.72 -7.59
C GLU A 32 7.52 0.21 -7.54
N ALA A 33 7.37 1.48 -7.95
CA ALA A 33 8.42 2.49 -7.84
C ALA A 33 8.84 2.74 -6.39
N SER A 34 7.89 2.77 -5.45
CA SER A 34 8.18 2.89 -4.02
C SER A 34 8.93 1.67 -3.47
N PHE A 35 8.54 0.46 -3.85
CA PHE A 35 9.28 -0.74 -3.48
C PHE A 35 10.69 -0.76 -4.10
N ALA A 36 10.82 -0.44 -5.39
CA ALA A 36 12.12 -0.40 -6.06
C ALA A 36 13.11 0.55 -5.35
N ARG A 37 12.62 1.67 -4.82
CA ARG A 37 13.43 2.66 -4.10
C ARG A 37 13.67 2.30 -2.64
N LEU A 38 12.65 1.81 -1.94
CA LEU A 38 12.68 1.64 -0.48
C LEU A 38 12.95 0.18 -0.06
N TRP A 39 12.63 -0.78 -0.91
CA TRP A 39 12.79 -2.21 -0.62
C TRP A 39 12.97 -3.06 -1.90
N PRO A 40 14.09 -2.89 -2.63
CA PRO A 40 14.32 -3.52 -3.93
C PRO A 40 14.38 -5.05 -3.90
N ASP A 41 14.66 -5.64 -2.74
CA ASP A 41 14.75 -7.10 -2.60
C ASP A 41 13.39 -7.78 -2.36
N ALA A 42 12.31 -7.03 -2.16
CA ALA A 42 10.98 -7.61 -2.05
C ALA A 42 10.55 -8.25 -3.39
N ARG A 43 9.95 -9.44 -3.32
CA ARG A 43 9.34 -10.08 -4.50
C ARG A 43 7.87 -9.69 -4.57
N LEU A 44 7.54 -8.83 -5.52
CA LEU A 44 6.18 -8.33 -5.69
C LEU A 44 5.35 -9.27 -6.57
N MET A 45 4.09 -9.46 -6.17
CA MET A 45 3.04 -10.15 -6.92
C MET A 45 1.85 -9.21 -7.04
N ASN A 46 1.48 -8.82 -8.27
CA ASN A 46 0.33 -7.97 -8.51
C ASN A 46 -0.92 -8.83 -8.78
N LEU A 47 -2.00 -8.51 -8.10
CA LEU A 47 -3.33 -9.06 -8.31
C LEU A 47 -4.28 -7.89 -8.56
N LEU A 48 -4.72 -7.73 -9.81
CA LEU A 48 -5.64 -6.67 -10.22
C LEU A 48 -7.05 -7.25 -10.39
N ASP A 49 -8.00 -6.63 -9.69
CA ASP A 49 -9.42 -6.80 -9.93
C ASP A 49 -10.04 -5.41 -10.14
N ASP A 50 -9.98 -4.92 -11.36
CA ASP A 50 -10.44 -3.57 -11.73
C ASP A 50 -11.96 -3.42 -11.76
N SER A 51 -12.72 -4.52 -11.66
CA SER A 51 -14.17 -4.45 -11.50
C SER A 51 -14.62 -4.04 -10.08
N LEU A 52 -13.75 -4.13 -9.06
CA LEU A 52 -14.08 -3.73 -7.68
C LEU A 52 -14.57 -2.28 -7.59
N SER A 53 -13.87 -1.36 -8.24
CA SER A 53 -14.24 0.07 -8.20
C SER A 53 -15.54 0.36 -8.97
N ALA A 54 -15.77 -0.32 -10.09
CA ALA A 54 -17.00 -0.20 -10.87
C ALA A 54 -18.20 -0.77 -10.09
N ASP A 55 -18.03 -1.92 -9.45
CA ASP A 55 -19.07 -2.55 -8.64
C ASP A 55 -19.40 -1.71 -7.40
N LEU A 56 -18.41 -1.13 -6.72
CA LEU A 56 -18.64 -0.21 -5.61
C LEU A 56 -19.45 1.02 -6.05
N ALA A 57 -19.14 1.58 -7.21
CA ALA A 57 -19.87 2.74 -7.74
C ALA A 57 -21.32 2.37 -8.11
N ARG A 58 -21.56 1.19 -8.70
CA ARG A 58 -22.89 0.68 -9.03
C ARG A 58 -23.74 0.43 -7.79
N ASP A 59 -23.16 -0.21 -6.77
CA ASP A 59 -23.86 -0.64 -5.56
C ASP A 59 -24.06 0.49 -4.54
N GLY A 60 -23.38 1.63 -4.74
CA GLY A 60 -23.49 2.81 -3.90
C GLY A 60 -22.86 2.67 -2.51
N GLY A 61 -22.18 1.54 -2.23
CA GLY A 61 -21.53 1.28 -0.94
C GLY A 61 -20.96 -0.13 -0.84
N LEU A 62 -20.30 -0.41 0.29
CA LEU A 62 -19.76 -1.74 0.58
C LEU A 62 -20.89 -2.70 0.97
N THR A 63 -20.87 -3.89 0.36
CA THR A 63 -21.83 -4.97 0.61
C THR A 63 -21.15 -6.18 1.23
N ASP A 64 -21.94 -7.11 1.81
CA ASP A 64 -21.40 -8.40 2.30
C ASP A 64 -20.78 -9.22 1.16
N ALA A 65 -21.39 -9.16 -0.04
CA ALA A 65 -20.84 -9.79 -1.24
C ALA A 65 -19.45 -9.23 -1.61
N MET A 66 -19.27 -7.92 -1.48
CA MET A 66 -17.97 -7.28 -1.67
C MET A 66 -16.94 -7.77 -0.61
N THR A 67 -17.35 -7.84 0.65
CA THR A 67 -16.50 -8.35 1.73
C THR A 67 -16.06 -9.78 1.47
N GLU A 68 -16.97 -10.66 1.05
CA GLU A 68 -16.65 -12.06 0.70
C GLU A 68 -15.68 -12.13 -0.49
N ARG A 69 -15.83 -11.24 -1.47
CA ARG A 69 -14.89 -11.13 -2.60
C ARG A 69 -13.49 -10.77 -2.14
N PHE A 70 -13.35 -9.82 -1.22
CA PHE A 70 -12.06 -9.47 -0.61
C PHE A 70 -11.45 -10.64 0.16
N LEU A 71 -12.25 -11.38 0.93
CA LEU A 71 -11.80 -12.59 1.64
C LEU A 71 -11.27 -13.66 0.66
N ARG A 72 -11.91 -13.84 -0.51
CA ARG A 72 -11.41 -14.76 -1.55
C ARG A 72 -10.07 -14.30 -2.12
N LEU A 73 -9.91 -13.01 -2.41
CA LEU A 73 -8.64 -12.44 -2.88
C LEU A 73 -7.53 -12.61 -1.84
N GLY A 74 -7.84 -12.39 -0.56
CA GLY A 74 -6.93 -12.63 0.55
C GLY A 74 -6.50 -14.09 0.68
N ARG A 75 -7.46 -15.03 0.61
CA ARG A 75 -7.17 -16.47 0.61
C ARG A 75 -6.28 -16.89 -0.55
N TYR A 76 -6.57 -16.39 -1.75
CA TYR A 76 -5.75 -16.65 -2.93
C TYR A 76 -4.31 -16.15 -2.71
N ALA A 77 -4.15 -14.88 -2.29
CA ALA A 77 -2.84 -14.29 -2.03
C ALA A 77 -2.05 -15.07 -0.98
N ALA A 78 -2.67 -15.42 0.15
CA ALA A 78 -2.04 -16.24 1.19
C ALA A 78 -1.64 -17.63 0.67
N GLY A 79 -2.52 -18.29 -0.10
CA GLY A 79 -2.26 -19.60 -0.71
C GLY A 79 -1.11 -19.62 -1.70
N THR A 80 -0.70 -18.47 -2.24
CA THR A 80 0.50 -18.37 -3.10
C THR A 80 1.80 -18.26 -2.31
N GLY A 81 1.76 -18.31 -0.98
CA GLY A 81 2.94 -18.21 -0.12
C GLY A 81 3.42 -16.77 0.09
N SER A 82 2.49 -15.80 0.15
CA SER A 82 2.80 -14.41 0.49
C SER A 82 3.18 -14.26 1.95
N ASP A 83 4.20 -13.45 2.23
CA ASP A 83 4.61 -13.08 3.60
C ASP A 83 3.78 -11.90 4.13
N ALA A 84 3.19 -11.10 3.23
CA ALA A 84 2.25 -10.03 3.55
C ALA A 84 1.36 -9.69 2.35
N ILE A 85 0.24 -9.02 2.63
CA ILE A 85 -0.68 -8.47 1.63
C ILE A 85 -0.79 -6.96 1.82
N LEU A 86 -0.72 -6.20 0.74
CA LEU A 86 -1.00 -4.76 0.72
C LEU A 86 -2.12 -4.49 -0.29
N PHE A 87 -3.23 -3.97 0.20
CA PHE A 87 -4.26 -3.41 -0.65
C PHE A 87 -3.91 -1.97 -1.05
N THR A 88 -4.23 -1.57 -2.27
CA THR A 88 -3.80 -0.27 -2.82
C THR A 88 -4.96 0.69 -3.12
N CYS A 89 -6.17 0.37 -2.67
CA CYS A 89 -7.35 1.22 -2.82
C CYS A 89 -8.01 1.49 -1.47
N SER A 90 -8.17 2.76 -1.13
CA SER A 90 -8.66 3.24 0.17
C SER A 90 -10.17 3.08 0.38
N ALA A 91 -10.95 2.91 -0.69
CA ALA A 91 -12.41 2.87 -0.60
C ALA A 91 -12.99 1.61 0.07
N PHE A 92 -12.15 0.61 0.39
CA PHE A 92 -12.56 -0.72 0.84
C PHE A 92 -12.09 -1.06 2.27
N GLY A 93 -11.87 -0.07 3.13
CA GLY A 93 -11.31 -0.26 4.47
C GLY A 93 -11.93 -1.41 5.26
N PRO A 94 -13.25 -1.46 5.50
CA PRO A 94 -13.91 -2.54 6.24
C PRO A 94 -13.69 -3.95 5.64
N CYS A 95 -13.68 -4.08 4.31
CA CYS A 95 -13.41 -5.35 3.63
C CYS A 95 -11.96 -5.80 3.85
N ILE A 96 -11.01 -4.87 3.81
CA ILE A 96 -9.58 -5.15 4.05
C ILE A 96 -9.36 -5.56 5.51
N GLU A 97 -10.04 -4.93 6.46
CA GLU A 97 -10.00 -5.30 7.88
C GLU A 97 -10.52 -6.72 8.12
N ALA A 98 -11.56 -7.15 7.40
CA ALA A 98 -12.03 -8.53 7.45
C ALA A 98 -10.95 -9.50 6.96
N VAL A 99 -10.24 -9.17 5.88
CA VAL A 99 -9.09 -9.97 5.40
C VAL A 99 -7.97 -10.01 6.43
N ALA A 100 -7.63 -8.88 7.06
CA ALA A 100 -6.60 -8.80 8.08
C ALA A 100 -6.92 -9.70 9.28
N ARG A 101 -8.17 -9.68 9.76
CA ARG A 101 -8.62 -10.58 10.85
C ARG A 101 -8.54 -12.06 10.45
N ALA A 102 -8.92 -12.39 9.22
CA ALA A 102 -8.95 -13.77 8.74
C ALA A 102 -7.56 -14.38 8.53
N HIS A 103 -6.53 -13.54 8.32
CA HIS A 103 -5.17 -14.00 8.01
C HIS A 103 -4.13 -13.69 9.10
N ALA A 104 -4.56 -13.19 10.28
CA ALA A 104 -3.63 -12.98 11.39
C ALA A 104 -2.88 -14.29 11.73
N PRO A 105 -1.56 -14.25 12.01
CA PRO A 105 -0.71 -13.06 12.23
C PRO A 105 -0.04 -12.49 10.96
N MET A 106 -0.37 -12.97 9.75
CA MET A 106 0.21 -12.43 8.51
C MET A 106 -0.17 -10.94 8.35
N PRO A 107 0.79 -10.04 8.07
CA PRO A 107 0.49 -8.64 7.83
C PRO A 107 -0.43 -8.45 6.62
N VAL A 108 -1.55 -7.79 6.83
CA VAL A 108 -2.46 -7.31 5.77
C VAL A 108 -2.71 -5.83 6.03
N LEU A 109 -2.26 -4.97 5.12
CA LEU A 109 -2.31 -3.53 5.29
C LEU A 109 -3.38 -2.89 4.41
N LYS A 110 -4.05 -1.89 5.00
CA LYS A 110 -4.81 -0.88 4.28
C LYS A 110 -3.83 0.11 3.62
N PRO A 111 -4.20 0.75 2.50
CA PRO A 111 -3.29 1.64 1.79
C PRO A 111 -2.89 2.88 2.61
N ASN A 112 -3.80 3.42 3.43
CA ASN A 112 -3.67 4.75 4.02
C ASN A 112 -3.17 4.74 5.46
N GLU A 113 -3.33 3.63 6.21
CA GLU A 113 -3.10 3.62 7.65
C GLU A 113 -1.69 4.06 8.05
N ALA A 114 -0.69 3.67 7.27
CA ALA A 114 0.70 4.05 7.53
C ALA A 114 0.95 5.55 7.32
N MET A 115 0.31 6.13 6.30
CA MET A 115 0.41 7.56 6.03
C MET A 115 -0.31 8.37 7.10
N ILE A 116 -1.49 7.94 7.54
CA ILE A 116 -2.24 8.55 8.63
C ILE A 116 -1.42 8.54 9.92
N GLU A 117 -0.84 7.40 10.31
CA GLU A 117 0.04 7.30 11.47
C GLU A 117 1.22 8.28 11.40
N GLN A 118 1.85 8.40 10.23
CA GLN A 118 2.94 9.35 10.02
C GLN A 118 2.47 10.80 10.09
N ALA A 119 1.29 11.11 9.52
CA ALA A 119 0.73 12.46 9.55
C ALA A 119 0.42 12.90 10.99
N VAL A 120 -0.26 12.04 11.76
CA VAL A 120 -0.57 12.27 13.18
C VAL A 120 0.67 12.49 14.04
N ALA A 121 1.75 11.78 13.73
CA ALA A 121 3.02 11.91 14.46
C ALA A 121 3.81 13.19 14.13
N ARG A 122 3.50 13.86 13.00
CA ARG A 122 4.33 14.96 12.47
C ARG A 122 3.65 16.33 12.44
N GLY A 123 2.32 16.40 12.51
CA GLY A 123 1.60 17.65 12.43
C GLY A 123 0.25 17.60 13.12
N ARG A 124 -0.32 18.77 13.36
CA ARG A 124 -1.67 18.93 13.91
C ARG A 124 -2.66 19.37 12.83
N LYS A 125 -2.23 20.21 11.89
CA LYS A 125 -3.03 20.65 10.75
C LYS A 125 -2.55 19.95 9.49
N VAL A 126 -3.36 19.03 8.95
CA VAL A 126 -3.00 18.15 7.85
C VAL A 126 -3.85 18.44 6.63
N GLY A 127 -3.22 18.82 5.51
CA GLY A 127 -3.89 18.92 4.21
C GLY A 127 -4.07 17.55 3.61
N LEU A 128 -5.30 17.12 3.35
CA LEU A 128 -5.61 15.84 2.69
C LEU A 128 -6.02 16.08 1.25
N LEU A 129 -5.13 15.82 0.31
CA LEU A 129 -5.36 16.04 -1.11
C LEU A 129 -5.80 14.73 -1.79
N SER A 130 -6.90 14.77 -2.53
CA SER A 130 -7.46 13.59 -3.22
C SER A 130 -8.00 13.96 -4.59
N THR A 131 -7.84 13.07 -5.57
CA THR A 131 -8.45 13.19 -6.91
C THR A 131 -9.73 12.38 -7.05
N PHE A 132 -10.11 11.60 -6.01
CA PHE A 132 -11.25 10.70 -6.01
C PHE A 132 -12.20 11.02 -4.85
N PRO A 133 -13.44 11.51 -5.13
CA PRO A 133 -14.37 11.98 -4.10
C PRO A 133 -14.66 10.97 -2.99
N PRO A 134 -14.86 9.64 -3.27
CA PRO A 134 -15.12 8.67 -2.21
C PRO A 134 -14.01 8.57 -1.15
N THR A 135 -12.76 8.89 -1.51
CA THR A 135 -11.63 8.92 -0.55
C THR A 135 -11.83 10.02 0.49
N LEU A 136 -12.37 11.16 0.12
CA LEU A 136 -12.64 12.27 1.06
C LEU A 136 -13.85 12.00 1.96
N VAL A 137 -14.61 10.94 1.70
CA VAL A 137 -15.69 10.47 2.59
C VAL A 137 -15.14 9.41 3.55
N SER A 138 -14.37 8.43 3.01
CA SER A 138 -13.91 7.26 3.77
C SER A 138 -12.68 7.51 4.64
N MET A 139 -11.78 8.39 4.23
CA MET A 139 -10.48 8.56 4.88
C MET A 139 -10.49 9.54 6.08
N PRO A 140 -11.22 10.65 6.08
CA PRO A 140 -11.25 11.57 7.22
C PRO A 140 -11.62 10.92 8.55
N PRO A 141 -12.60 10.00 8.65
CA PRO A 141 -12.91 9.30 9.89
C PRO A 141 -11.77 8.42 10.45
N GLU A 142 -10.77 8.09 9.65
CA GLU A 142 -9.59 7.34 10.11
C GLU A 142 -8.59 8.21 10.87
N PHE A 143 -8.69 9.54 10.78
CA PHE A 143 -7.87 10.48 11.56
C PHE A 143 -8.45 10.69 12.96
N PRO A 144 -7.60 10.77 14.01
CA PRO A 144 -8.09 11.09 15.33
C PRO A 144 -8.63 12.52 15.39
N PRO A 145 -9.62 12.81 16.28
CA PRO A 145 -10.23 14.14 16.41
C PRO A 145 -9.26 15.26 16.80
N SER A 146 -8.04 14.92 17.24
CA SER A 146 -7.00 15.89 17.58
C SER A 146 -6.30 16.50 16.36
N ILE A 147 -6.57 15.98 15.14
CA ILE A 147 -6.02 16.48 13.90
C ILE A 147 -7.02 17.45 13.26
N ASP A 148 -6.55 18.68 12.98
CA ASP A 148 -7.25 19.64 12.12
C ASP A 148 -7.02 19.22 10.65
N LEU A 149 -7.96 18.43 10.12
CA LEU A 149 -7.87 17.91 8.76
C LEU A 149 -8.51 18.89 7.78
N VAL A 150 -7.76 19.26 6.74
CA VAL A 150 -8.19 20.13 5.64
C VAL A 150 -8.32 19.31 4.37
N PRO A 151 -9.50 18.71 4.08
CA PRO A 151 -9.70 17.91 2.87
C PRO A 151 -9.83 18.82 1.64
N LYS A 152 -9.18 18.40 0.53
CA LYS A 152 -9.23 19.12 -0.75
C LYS A 152 -9.38 18.13 -1.90
N LEU A 153 -10.46 18.27 -2.66
CA LEU A 153 -10.65 17.55 -3.92
C LEU A 153 -9.90 18.26 -5.05
N VAL A 154 -9.20 17.49 -5.87
CA VAL A 154 -8.60 17.95 -7.13
C VAL A 154 -9.52 17.58 -8.27
N GLU A 155 -10.42 18.49 -8.60
CA GLU A 155 -11.41 18.27 -9.65
C GLU A 155 -10.75 18.05 -11.02
N GLY A 156 -11.31 17.14 -11.81
CA GLY A 156 -10.83 16.84 -13.18
C GLY A 156 -9.54 16.02 -13.26
N ALA A 157 -8.76 15.90 -12.18
CA ALA A 157 -7.47 15.21 -12.22
C ALA A 157 -7.63 13.70 -12.48
N MET A 158 -8.58 13.01 -11.81
CA MET A 158 -8.84 11.60 -12.07
C MET A 158 -9.28 11.37 -13.52
N ALA A 159 -10.19 12.20 -14.03
CA ALA A 159 -10.65 12.12 -15.42
C ALA A 159 -9.53 12.35 -16.44
N ALA A 160 -8.57 13.22 -16.15
CA ALA A 160 -7.37 13.39 -16.97
C ALA A 160 -6.52 12.11 -16.96
N LEU A 161 -6.30 11.54 -15.80
CA LEU A 161 -5.52 10.29 -15.64
C LEU A 161 -6.17 9.09 -16.38
N ASP A 162 -7.49 8.96 -16.31
CA ASP A 162 -8.24 7.90 -17.01
C ASP A 162 -8.13 7.99 -18.53
N ARG A 163 -7.99 9.23 -19.07
CA ARG A 163 -7.71 9.46 -20.51
C ARG A 163 -6.23 9.33 -20.88
N GLY A 164 -5.35 9.02 -19.91
CA GLY A 164 -3.91 8.92 -20.10
C GLY A 164 -3.17 10.27 -20.08
N ASP A 165 -3.86 11.37 -19.77
CA ASP A 165 -3.28 12.72 -19.68
C ASP A 165 -2.68 12.95 -18.27
N ARG A 166 -1.55 12.33 -18.03
CA ARG A 166 -0.82 12.46 -16.76
C ARG A 166 -0.33 13.89 -16.53
N ALA A 167 0.09 14.59 -17.57
CA ALA A 167 0.59 15.95 -17.42
C ALA A 167 -0.49 16.90 -16.86
N THR A 168 -1.73 16.79 -17.35
CA THR A 168 -2.85 17.56 -16.80
C THR A 168 -3.19 17.12 -15.37
N HIS A 169 -3.22 15.79 -15.09
CA HIS A 169 -3.42 15.30 -13.72
C HIS A 169 -2.41 15.93 -12.76
N ASP A 170 -1.13 15.83 -13.07
CA ASP A 170 -0.04 16.27 -12.20
C ASP A 170 -0.08 17.77 -11.96
N ARG A 171 -0.30 18.57 -13.03
CA ARG A 171 -0.47 20.02 -12.95
C ARG A 171 -1.64 20.41 -12.04
N LEU A 172 -2.80 19.76 -12.17
CA LEU A 172 -3.98 20.05 -11.34
C LEU A 172 -3.71 19.73 -9.88
N VAL A 173 -3.01 18.62 -9.56
CA VAL A 173 -2.61 18.26 -8.21
C VAL A 173 -1.72 19.32 -7.58
N VAL A 174 -0.71 19.80 -8.32
CA VAL A 174 0.20 20.86 -7.86
C VAL A 174 -0.55 22.18 -7.66
N GLU A 175 -1.43 22.56 -8.56
CA GLU A 175 -2.25 23.77 -8.43
C GLU A 175 -3.12 23.73 -7.18
N ALA A 176 -3.88 22.67 -6.98
CA ALA A 176 -4.77 22.51 -5.84
C ALA A 176 -4.03 22.44 -4.51
N SER A 177 -2.80 21.93 -4.48
CA SER A 177 -1.99 21.82 -3.26
C SER A 177 -1.64 23.20 -2.67
N ARG A 178 -1.61 24.24 -3.47
CA ARG A 178 -1.31 25.62 -3.03
C ARG A 178 -2.29 26.17 -2.01
N ASP A 179 -3.53 25.67 -2.00
CA ASP A 179 -4.55 26.05 -1.02
C ASP A 179 -4.25 25.43 0.38
N LEU A 180 -3.31 24.49 0.46
CA LEU A 180 -2.94 23.79 1.68
C LEU A 180 -1.62 24.28 2.31
N ARG A 181 -1.11 25.43 1.89
CA ARG A 181 0.16 26.00 2.40
C ARG A 181 0.16 26.28 3.90
N GLU A 182 -1.02 26.52 4.47
CA GLU A 182 -1.19 26.80 5.91
C GLU A 182 -1.25 25.52 6.77
N CYS A 183 -1.16 24.34 6.14
CA CYS A 183 -1.06 23.05 6.85
C CYS A 183 0.38 22.79 7.30
N ASP A 184 0.55 21.97 8.34
CA ASP A 184 1.89 21.56 8.79
C ASP A 184 2.54 20.63 7.79
N LEU A 185 1.72 19.78 7.14
CA LEU A 185 2.11 18.85 6.09
C LEU A 185 0.94 18.56 5.13
N ILE A 186 1.24 17.98 3.98
CA ILE A 186 0.25 17.58 2.99
C ILE A 186 0.32 16.06 2.80
N ALA A 187 -0.84 15.39 2.89
CA ALA A 187 -1.01 13.97 2.64
C ALA A 187 -1.67 13.74 1.28
N LEU A 188 -0.96 13.06 0.37
CA LEU A 188 -1.49 12.65 -0.94
C LEU A 188 -2.21 11.33 -0.79
N ALA A 189 -3.54 11.37 -0.86
CA ALA A 189 -4.43 10.27 -0.46
C ALA A 189 -4.47 9.07 -1.44
N GLN A 190 -3.84 9.19 -2.62
CA GLN A 190 -3.85 8.13 -3.62
C GLN A 190 -2.47 7.82 -4.16
N TYR A 191 -2.26 6.55 -4.51
CA TYR A 191 -1.02 6.08 -5.12
C TYR A 191 -0.68 6.81 -6.42
N SER A 192 -1.69 7.12 -7.25
CA SER A 192 -1.51 7.84 -8.51
C SER A 192 -0.89 9.22 -8.37
N MET A 193 -1.03 9.85 -7.18
CA MET A 193 -0.51 11.18 -6.88
C MET A 193 0.94 11.16 -6.36
N ALA A 194 1.45 10.00 -5.94
CA ALA A 194 2.79 9.91 -5.36
C ALA A 194 3.92 10.46 -6.26
N PRO A 195 3.88 10.31 -7.59
CA PRO A 195 4.91 10.84 -8.46
C PRO A 195 5.11 12.36 -8.40
N VAL A 196 4.08 13.14 -8.05
CA VAL A 196 4.16 14.62 -7.99
C VAL A 196 4.49 15.17 -6.60
N ALA A 197 4.90 14.31 -5.67
CA ALA A 197 5.17 14.73 -4.29
C ALA A 197 6.28 15.79 -4.18
N ALA A 198 7.30 15.73 -5.04
CA ALA A 198 8.40 16.69 -5.07
C ALA A 198 7.90 18.07 -5.53
N GLU A 199 7.12 18.10 -6.61
CA GLU A 199 6.53 19.33 -7.16
C GLU A 199 5.54 19.97 -6.18
N VAL A 200 4.75 19.16 -5.45
CA VAL A 200 3.86 19.66 -4.39
C VAL A 200 4.68 20.24 -3.23
N THR A 201 5.78 19.59 -2.85
CA THR A 201 6.69 20.13 -1.83
C THR A 201 7.27 21.46 -2.24
N GLU A 202 7.75 21.59 -3.49
CA GLU A 202 8.27 22.84 -4.03
C GLU A 202 7.21 23.94 -4.10
N ALA A 203 6.00 23.62 -4.58
CA ALA A 203 4.91 24.58 -4.75
C ALA A 203 4.35 25.09 -3.44
N THR A 204 4.45 24.34 -2.36
CA THR A 204 3.83 24.65 -1.06
C THR A 204 4.84 24.97 0.05
N GLY A 205 6.08 24.53 -0.06
CA GLY A 205 7.08 24.58 1.01
C GLY A 205 6.77 23.66 2.19
N ARG A 206 5.86 22.69 2.03
CA ARG A 206 5.42 21.79 3.10
C ARG A 206 5.93 20.37 2.90
N PRO A 207 6.22 19.64 4.00
CA PRO A 207 6.48 18.21 3.91
C PRO A 207 5.30 17.47 3.28
N VAL A 208 5.58 16.56 2.35
CA VAL A 208 4.55 15.76 1.67
C VAL A 208 4.68 14.29 2.07
N LEU A 209 3.58 13.68 2.46
CA LEU A 209 3.48 12.25 2.70
C LEU A 209 2.75 11.59 1.52
N THR A 210 3.25 10.42 1.10
CA THR A 210 2.60 9.61 0.07
C THR A 210 2.18 8.26 0.65
N THR A 211 1.02 7.80 0.23
CA THR A 211 0.50 6.50 0.65
C THR A 211 1.41 5.33 0.33
N PRO A 212 2.00 5.20 -0.89
CA PRO A 212 2.85 4.05 -1.21
C PRO A 212 4.13 4.01 -0.39
N ASP A 213 4.82 5.13 -0.19
CA ASP A 213 6.07 5.15 0.58
C ASP A 213 5.83 4.78 2.04
N SER A 214 4.80 5.34 2.65
CA SER A 214 4.43 5.05 4.02
C SER A 214 4.06 3.57 4.20
N ALA A 215 3.32 2.99 3.25
CA ALA A 215 2.93 1.58 3.28
C ALA A 215 4.15 0.65 3.18
N VAL A 216 5.08 0.92 2.27
CA VAL A 216 6.32 0.12 2.14
C VAL A 216 7.16 0.18 3.42
N GLN A 217 7.32 1.37 4.02
CA GLN A 217 8.06 1.54 5.28
C GLN A 217 7.40 0.77 6.43
N LYS A 218 6.06 0.80 6.53
CA LYS A 218 5.32 0.07 7.56
C LYS A 218 5.46 -1.44 7.37
N LEU A 219 5.31 -1.97 6.15
CA LEU A 219 5.48 -3.39 5.85
C LEU A 219 6.88 -3.88 6.23
N ARG A 220 7.93 -3.13 5.86
CA ARG A 220 9.30 -3.46 6.25
C ARG A 220 9.44 -3.60 7.77
N LYS A 221 8.91 -2.62 8.50
CA LYS A 221 8.93 -2.64 9.97
C LYS A 221 8.21 -3.86 10.54
N MET A 222 7.01 -4.18 10.03
CA MET A 222 6.21 -5.31 10.49
C MET A 222 6.89 -6.65 10.21
N LEU A 223 7.61 -6.76 9.09
CA LEU A 223 8.34 -7.97 8.70
C LEU A 223 9.78 -8.01 9.25
N GLY A 224 10.16 -7.05 10.11
CA GLY A 224 11.48 -7.02 10.76
C GLY A 224 12.63 -6.70 9.80
N VAL A 225 12.37 -6.04 8.67
CA VAL A 225 13.41 -5.65 7.69
C VAL A 225 13.93 -4.26 8.03
N ALA A 226 15.17 -4.17 8.52
CA ALA A 226 15.79 -2.90 8.91
C ALA A 226 16.03 -1.97 7.70
N PRO A 227 16.05 -0.63 7.89
CA PRO A 227 16.46 0.31 6.85
C PRO A 227 17.88 -0.02 6.36
N GLY A 228 18.08 -0.10 5.05
CA GLY A 228 19.38 -0.41 4.43
C GLY A 228 19.77 -1.89 4.42
N GLN A 229 18.98 -2.78 5.04
CA GLN A 229 19.18 -4.21 4.87
C GLN A 229 18.36 -4.71 3.68
N SER A 230 18.99 -5.57 2.86
CA SER A 230 18.23 -6.41 1.91
C SER A 230 17.26 -7.27 2.73
N GLY A 231 15.98 -7.32 2.32
CA GLY A 231 14.94 -8.10 3.01
C GLY A 231 15.13 -9.61 2.88
N ILE A 232 16.37 -10.06 3.04
CA ILE A 232 16.81 -11.44 2.93
C ILE A 232 16.81 -12.02 4.34
N HIS A 233 15.75 -12.74 4.72
CA HIS A 233 15.73 -13.50 5.96
C HIS A 233 16.34 -14.89 5.73
N GLN A 234 17.23 -15.29 6.66
CA GLN A 234 17.64 -16.68 6.79
C GLN A 234 16.49 -17.46 7.44
N ARG A 235 15.57 -18.02 6.65
CA ARG A 235 14.74 -19.12 7.13
C ARG A 235 15.57 -20.40 7.07
N VAL A 236 15.87 -20.98 8.21
CA VAL A 236 16.36 -22.36 8.28
C VAL A 236 15.15 -23.25 7.94
N VAL A 237 15.12 -23.78 6.72
CA VAL A 237 14.16 -24.82 6.35
C VAL A 237 14.74 -26.13 6.87
N PRO A 238 14.02 -26.90 7.74
CA PRO A 238 14.45 -28.24 8.13
C PRO A 238 14.63 -29.10 6.87
N ALA A 239 15.69 -29.92 6.83
CA ALA A 239 16.05 -30.76 5.69
C ALA A 239 15.00 -31.83 5.34
N ASP A 240 13.96 -32.00 6.14
CA ASP A 240 13.00 -33.10 6.03
C ASP A 240 11.77 -32.80 5.17
N ALA A 241 11.66 -31.58 4.58
CA ALA A 241 10.48 -31.20 3.79
C ALA A 241 10.50 -31.62 2.31
N GLU A 242 11.59 -32.17 1.81
CA GLU A 242 11.74 -32.53 0.37
C GLU A 242 11.35 -33.98 0.02
N THR A 243 10.97 -34.84 0.99
CA THR A 243 10.80 -36.29 0.70
C THR A 243 9.34 -36.70 0.44
N GLN A 244 8.36 -35.82 0.40
CA GLN A 244 6.94 -36.21 0.26
C GLN A 244 6.26 -35.90 -1.07
N ASN A 245 6.96 -35.44 -2.11
CA ASN A 245 6.29 -35.07 -3.37
C ASN A 245 6.69 -35.90 -4.61
N HIS A 246 7.13 -37.15 -4.44
CA HIS A 246 7.32 -38.09 -5.55
C HIS A 246 6.76 -39.46 -5.22
N ARG A 247 5.44 -39.56 -5.01
CA ARG A 247 4.65 -40.80 -5.20
C ARG A 247 3.16 -40.48 -5.20
N ALA A 248 2.58 -40.22 -6.36
CA ALA A 248 1.25 -40.60 -6.82
C ALA A 248 1.05 -40.06 -8.24
#